data_ac429925d30a34daba93fc9e2801aea9
#
_entry.id   ac429925d30a34daba93fc9e2801aea9
#
_cell.length_a   1.000
_cell.length_b   1.000
_cell.length_c   1.000
_cell.angle_alpha   90.00
_cell.angle_beta   90.00
_cell.angle_gamma   90.00
#
_symmetry.space_group_name_H-M   'P 1'
#
loop_
_entity.id
_entity.type
_entity.pdbx_description
1 polymer ?
#
loop_
_entity_poly.entity_id
_entity_poly.type
_entity_poly.pdbx_seq_one_letter_code
_entity_poly.pdbx_strand_id
1 'polypeptide(L)'
;TDVLTHAVMDAVLGAAALGDIGQHFPDNDPEYAGADSLKLARRVAQILKEHGWHIENIDATLLCQRPKLAPHIPAMRANLAAAFGLPVEAVSVKATTEEHLGFTGEGLGIAAHAVALIEAV
;
A
#
# COMPACT_ATOMS: atom_id res chain seq x y z
N THR A 1 5.29 -6.63 -0.37
CA THR A 1 5.68 -6.61 1.03
C THR A 1 4.62 -5.92 1.88
N ASP A 2 4.57 -6.26 3.17
CA ASP A 2 3.59 -5.71 4.10
C ASP A 2 3.69 -4.20 4.23
N VAL A 3 4.91 -3.65 4.33
CA VAL A 3 5.08 -2.21 4.52
C VAL A 3 4.54 -1.42 3.32
N LEU A 4 4.73 -1.93 2.12
CA LEU A 4 4.20 -1.32 0.90
C LEU A 4 2.67 -1.36 0.89
N THR A 5 2.10 -2.53 1.14
CA THR A 5 0.65 -2.72 1.13
C THR A 5 -0.02 -1.87 2.22
N HIS A 6 0.59 -1.78 3.40
CA HIS A 6 0.08 -0.93 4.48
C HIS A 6 0.08 0.54 4.08
N ALA A 7 1.16 1.02 3.45
CA ALA A 7 1.24 2.41 3.00
C ALA A 7 0.15 2.72 1.97
N VAL A 8 -0.10 1.80 1.05
CA VAL A 8 -1.14 1.98 0.04
C VAL A 8 -2.54 1.98 0.67
N MET A 9 -2.79 1.06 1.60
CA MET A 9 -4.07 1.03 2.31
C MET A 9 -4.35 2.36 3.03
N ASP A 10 -3.36 2.87 3.75
CA ASP A 10 -3.51 4.15 4.45
C ASP A 10 -3.71 5.31 3.47
N ALA A 11 -3.04 5.27 2.32
CA ALA A 11 -3.19 6.33 1.32
C ALA A 11 -4.62 6.39 0.77
N VAL A 12 -5.21 5.24 0.43
CA VAL A 12 -6.56 5.24 -0.14
C VAL A 12 -7.62 5.54 0.92
N LEU A 13 -7.44 5.06 2.15
CA LEU A 13 -8.34 5.42 3.25
C LEU A 13 -8.24 6.91 3.57
N GLY A 14 -7.02 7.44 3.62
CA GLY A 14 -6.79 8.86 3.89
C GLY A 14 -7.35 9.75 2.80
N ALA A 15 -7.24 9.36 1.52
CA ALA A 15 -7.83 10.11 0.42
C ALA A 15 -9.35 10.23 0.56
N ALA A 16 -10.01 9.23 1.12
CA ALA A 16 -11.45 9.23 1.37
C ALA A 16 -11.82 9.79 2.74
N ALA A 17 -10.83 10.23 3.53
CA ALA A 17 -11.03 10.71 4.90
C ALA A 17 -11.68 9.65 5.81
N LEU A 18 -11.30 8.39 5.63
CA LEU A 18 -11.84 7.26 6.39
C LEU A 18 -10.89 6.76 7.48
N GLY A 19 -9.84 7.54 7.79
CA GLY A 19 -8.90 7.18 8.83
C GLY A 19 -7.74 6.33 8.32
N ASP A 20 -7.36 5.34 9.08
CA ASP A 20 -6.22 4.47 8.77
C ASP A 20 -6.56 3.00 9.02
N ILE A 21 -5.62 2.12 8.68
CA ILE A 21 -5.83 0.68 8.84
C ILE A 21 -5.98 0.26 10.30
N GLY A 22 -5.35 0.97 11.22
CA GLY A 22 -5.47 0.65 12.65
C GLY A 22 -6.87 0.84 13.19
N GLN A 23 -7.63 1.78 12.63
CA GLN A 23 -9.02 2.00 13.01
C GLN A 23 -9.95 0.92 12.45
N HIS A 24 -9.67 0.45 11.23
CA HIS A 24 -10.52 -0.55 10.57
C HIS A 24 -10.17 -1.98 10.95
N PHE A 25 -8.90 -2.24 11.27
CA PHE A 25 -8.40 -3.58 11.57
C PHE A 25 -7.56 -3.56 12.84
N PRO A 26 -8.22 -3.43 14.02
CA PRO A 26 -7.46 -3.42 15.28
C PRO A 26 -6.68 -4.73 15.45
N ASP A 27 -5.48 -4.64 16.01
CA ASP A 27 -4.61 -5.80 16.23
C ASP A 27 -5.26 -6.87 17.10
N ASN A 28 -6.17 -6.46 17.97
CA ASN A 28 -6.84 -7.37 18.87
C ASN A 28 -8.11 -8.00 18.29
N ASP A 29 -8.43 -7.74 17.02
CA ASP A 29 -9.59 -8.34 16.36
C ASP A 29 -9.22 -9.75 15.89
N PRO A 30 -9.85 -10.82 16.44
CA PRO A 30 -9.52 -12.19 16.06
C PRO A 30 -9.75 -12.48 14.57
N GLU A 31 -10.70 -11.79 13.92
CA GLU A 31 -10.98 -11.97 12.51
C GLU A 31 -9.77 -11.62 11.63
N TYR A 32 -8.97 -10.64 12.06
CA TYR A 32 -7.85 -10.14 11.28
C TYR A 32 -6.48 -10.54 11.82
N ALA A 33 -6.45 -11.28 12.92
CA ALA A 33 -5.19 -11.74 13.50
C ALA A 33 -4.48 -12.68 12.52
N GLY A 34 -3.25 -12.36 12.16
CA GLY A 34 -2.46 -13.14 11.21
C GLY A 34 -2.93 -13.06 9.77
N ALA A 35 -3.80 -12.11 9.44
CA ALA A 35 -4.31 -11.95 8.08
C ALA A 35 -3.21 -11.49 7.13
N ASP A 36 -3.25 -12.01 5.89
CA ASP A 36 -2.41 -11.57 4.79
C ASP A 36 -2.74 -10.11 4.44
N SER A 37 -1.72 -9.27 4.23
CA SER A 37 -1.89 -7.86 3.88
C SER A 37 -2.72 -7.66 2.62
N LEU A 38 -2.57 -8.52 1.62
CA LEU A 38 -3.35 -8.41 0.39
C LEU A 38 -4.83 -8.70 0.62
N LYS A 39 -5.12 -9.57 1.56
CA LYS A 39 -6.50 -9.84 1.97
C LYS A 39 -7.11 -8.61 2.64
N LEU A 40 -6.36 -7.95 3.51
CA LEU A 40 -6.79 -6.68 4.11
C LEU A 40 -6.96 -5.58 3.06
N ALA A 41 -6.07 -5.53 2.06
CA ALA A 41 -6.16 -4.57 0.98
C ALA A 41 -7.47 -4.75 0.19
N ARG A 42 -7.87 -5.99 -0.09
CA ARG A 42 -9.16 -6.25 -0.73
C ARG A 42 -10.33 -5.73 0.10
N ARG A 43 -10.23 -5.88 1.42
CA ARG A 43 -11.28 -5.37 2.32
C ARG A 43 -11.31 -3.83 2.31
N VAL A 44 -10.16 -3.19 2.28
CA VAL A 44 -10.07 -1.72 2.17
C VAL A 44 -10.71 -1.24 0.86
N ALA A 45 -10.41 -1.91 -0.25
CA ALA A 45 -11.03 -1.58 -1.54
C ALA A 45 -12.55 -1.64 -1.45
N GLN A 46 -13.09 -2.64 -0.77
CA GLN A 46 -14.54 -2.76 -0.57
C GLN A 46 -15.09 -1.64 0.30
N ILE A 47 -14.37 -1.25 1.35
CA ILE A 47 -14.78 -0.12 2.21
C ILE A 47 -14.91 1.16 1.39
N LEU A 48 -13.92 1.46 0.53
CA LEU A 48 -14.01 2.64 -0.33
C LEU A 48 -15.22 2.56 -1.26
N LYS A 49 -15.44 1.41 -1.88
CA LYS A 49 -16.59 1.22 -2.77
C LYS A 49 -17.92 1.42 -2.04
N GLU A 50 -18.04 0.90 -0.83
CA GLU A 50 -19.23 1.07 0.00
C GLU A 50 -19.50 2.53 0.36
N HIS A 51 -18.44 3.34 0.40
CA HIS A 51 -18.54 4.78 0.68
C HIS A 51 -18.66 5.63 -0.59
N GLY A 52 -18.82 5.00 -1.76
CA GLY A 52 -19.04 5.72 -3.01
C GLY A 52 -17.77 6.24 -3.68
N TRP A 53 -16.63 5.60 -3.45
CA TRP A 53 -15.36 6.01 -4.02
C TRP A 53 -14.84 5.00 -5.03
N HIS A 54 -14.19 5.51 -6.06
CA HIS A 54 -13.47 4.73 -7.05
C HIS A 54 -11.99 5.14 -6.99
N ILE A 55 -11.09 4.15 -6.95
CA ILE A 55 -9.65 4.42 -6.96
C ILE A 55 -9.21 4.56 -8.41
N GLU A 56 -8.66 5.73 -8.76
CA GLU A 56 -8.18 6.00 -10.12
C GLU A 56 -6.77 5.47 -10.32
N ASN A 57 -5.84 5.79 -9.41
CA ASN A 57 -4.48 5.30 -9.50
C ASN A 57 -3.80 5.33 -8.15
N ILE A 58 -2.71 4.59 -8.05
CA ILE A 58 -1.87 4.48 -6.86
C ILE A 58 -0.43 4.71 -7.30
N ASP A 59 0.30 5.51 -6.53
CA ASP A 59 1.74 5.70 -6.72
C ASP A 59 2.43 5.48 -5.38
N ALA A 60 3.33 4.52 -5.33
CA ALA A 60 4.03 4.16 -4.11
C ALA A 60 5.54 4.19 -4.33
N THR A 61 6.27 4.55 -3.28
CA THR A 61 7.72 4.60 -3.29
C THR A 61 8.25 3.81 -2.10
N LEU A 62 9.14 2.86 -2.38
CA LEU A 62 9.87 2.11 -1.37
C LEU A 62 11.24 2.73 -1.17
N LEU A 63 11.60 2.93 0.09
CA LEU A 63 12.89 3.45 0.51
C LEU A 63 13.64 2.30 1.16
N CYS A 64 14.68 1.80 0.50
CA CYS A 64 15.40 0.62 0.97
C CYS A 64 16.78 0.57 0.35
N GLN A 65 17.81 0.52 1.19
CA GLN A 65 19.18 0.35 0.71
C GLN A 65 19.43 -1.10 0.30
N ARG A 66 18.88 -2.03 1.02
CA ARG A 66 19.00 -3.48 0.80
C ARG A 66 17.74 -4.19 1.24
N PRO A 67 17.34 -5.29 0.59
CA PRO A 67 17.84 -5.84 -0.66
C PRO A 67 17.41 -4.98 -1.86
N LYS A 68 17.98 -5.26 -3.05
CA LYS A 68 17.51 -4.62 -4.27
C LYS A 68 16.09 -5.09 -4.57
N LEU A 69 15.19 -4.14 -4.75
CA LEU A 69 13.76 -4.45 -4.91
C LEU A 69 13.29 -4.41 -6.36
N ALA A 70 14.10 -3.83 -7.27
CA ALA A 70 13.71 -3.69 -8.66
C ALA A 70 13.18 -4.97 -9.33
N PRO A 71 13.82 -6.15 -9.13
CA PRO A 71 13.31 -7.37 -9.74
C PRO A 71 11.92 -7.79 -9.23
N HIS A 72 11.50 -7.30 -8.07
CA HIS A 72 10.23 -7.66 -7.45
C HIS A 72 9.10 -6.68 -7.76
N ILE A 73 9.41 -5.54 -8.36
CA ILE A 73 8.42 -4.49 -8.62
C ILE A 73 7.27 -4.98 -9.52
N PRO A 74 7.51 -5.72 -10.61
CA PRO A 74 6.39 -6.19 -11.43
C PRO A 74 5.38 -7.03 -10.65
N ALA A 75 5.85 -7.91 -9.76
CA ALA A 75 4.97 -8.74 -8.95
C ALA A 75 4.22 -7.90 -7.91
N MET A 76 4.89 -6.92 -7.30
CA MET A 76 4.27 -6.00 -6.35
C MET A 76 3.13 -5.21 -7.00
N ARG A 77 3.37 -4.68 -8.20
CA ARG A 77 2.35 -3.96 -8.95
C ARG A 77 1.15 -4.84 -9.26
N ALA A 78 1.41 -6.05 -9.74
CA ALA A 78 0.35 -6.98 -10.10
C ALA A 78 -0.50 -7.36 -8.88
N ASN A 79 0.14 -7.61 -7.74
CA ASN A 79 -0.55 -7.96 -6.51
C ASN A 79 -1.42 -6.83 -6.00
N LEU A 80 -0.89 -5.60 -6.00
CA LEU A 80 -1.66 -4.42 -5.57
C LEU A 80 -2.83 -4.15 -6.52
N ALA A 81 -2.58 -4.23 -7.83
CA ALA A 81 -3.63 -4.03 -8.82
C ALA A 81 -4.77 -5.02 -8.63
N ALA A 82 -4.45 -6.30 -8.44
CA ALA A 82 -5.45 -7.33 -8.20
C ALA A 82 -6.24 -7.08 -6.91
N ALA A 83 -5.54 -6.70 -5.83
CA ALA A 83 -6.18 -6.47 -4.54
C ALA A 83 -7.16 -5.28 -4.58
N PHE A 84 -6.79 -4.20 -5.27
CA PHE A 84 -7.62 -3.01 -5.35
C PHE A 84 -8.54 -2.96 -6.58
N GLY A 85 -8.53 -4.01 -7.39
CA GLY A 85 -9.41 -4.09 -8.56
C GLY A 85 -9.06 -3.09 -9.66
N LEU A 86 -7.76 -2.82 -9.86
CA LEU A 86 -7.26 -1.85 -10.83
C LEU A 86 -6.48 -2.55 -11.94
N PRO A 87 -6.41 -1.95 -13.13
CA PRO A 87 -5.44 -2.40 -14.12
C PRO A 87 -4.02 -2.09 -13.62
N VAL A 88 -3.05 -2.89 -14.01
CA VAL A 88 -1.67 -2.71 -13.54
C VAL A 88 -1.09 -1.36 -13.96
N GLU A 89 -1.57 -0.81 -15.07
CA GLU A 89 -1.16 0.51 -15.56
C GLU A 89 -1.54 1.65 -14.61
N ALA A 90 -2.50 1.41 -13.71
CA ALA A 90 -2.92 2.41 -12.71
C ALA A 90 -2.13 2.29 -11.40
N VAL A 91 -1.20 1.35 -11.31
CA VAL A 91 -0.40 1.13 -10.11
C VAL A 91 1.07 1.33 -10.42
N SER A 92 1.68 2.34 -9.80
CA SER A 92 3.11 2.61 -9.91
C SER A 92 3.79 2.23 -8.61
N VAL A 93 4.90 1.52 -8.70
CA VAL A 93 5.75 1.21 -7.56
C VAL A 93 7.19 1.55 -7.97
N LYS A 94 7.83 2.41 -7.18
CA LYS A 94 9.22 2.81 -7.38
C LYS A 94 10.02 2.40 -6.16
N ALA A 95 11.28 2.08 -6.35
CA ALA A 95 12.20 1.82 -5.27
C ALA A 95 13.38 2.77 -5.40
N THR A 96 13.78 3.36 -4.29
CA THR A 96 14.91 4.28 -4.25
C THR A 96 15.70 4.07 -2.97
N THR A 97 16.90 4.65 -2.91
CA THR A 97 17.70 4.65 -1.70
C THR A 97 17.76 6.04 -1.10
N GLU A 98 18.16 6.13 0.16
CA GLU A 98 18.48 7.39 0.82
C GLU A 98 19.95 7.73 0.68
N GLU A 99 20.65 7.12 -0.28
CA GLU A 99 22.07 7.32 -0.55
C GLU A 99 22.92 7.12 0.71
N HIS A 100 22.62 6.04 1.47
CA HIS A 100 23.28 5.69 2.73
C HIS A 100 23.05 6.68 3.88
N LEU A 101 22.00 7.49 3.78
CA LEU A 101 21.62 8.43 4.84
C LEU A 101 20.40 7.90 5.61
N GLY A 102 20.38 8.13 6.91
CA GLY A 102 19.30 7.69 7.79
C GLY A 102 19.26 6.17 7.93
N PHE A 103 18.25 5.66 8.64
CA PHE A 103 18.18 4.22 8.94
C PHE A 103 17.92 3.36 7.70
N THR A 104 17.14 3.85 6.74
CA THR A 104 16.91 3.13 5.49
C THR A 104 18.14 3.15 4.60
N GLY A 105 18.84 4.25 4.53
CA GLY A 105 20.06 4.40 3.75
C GLY A 105 21.23 3.62 4.32
N GLU A 106 21.20 3.34 5.62
CA GLU A 106 22.19 2.50 6.30
C GLU A 106 21.85 1.02 6.22
N GLY A 107 20.74 0.66 5.61
CA GLY A 107 20.31 -0.73 5.49
C GLY A 107 19.63 -1.27 6.73
N LEU A 108 19.16 -0.39 7.62
CA LEU A 108 18.54 -0.77 8.89
C LEU A 108 17.05 -1.05 8.79
N GLY A 109 16.42 -0.75 7.65
CA GLY A 109 15.00 -1.00 7.49
C GLY A 109 14.47 -0.57 6.13
N ILE A 110 13.16 -0.72 5.97
CA ILE A 110 12.42 -0.36 4.77
C ILE A 110 11.32 0.61 5.17
N ALA A 111 11.18 1.69 4.41
CA ALA A 111 10.05 2.61 4.55
C ALA A 111 9.27 2.66 3.24
N ALA A 112 8.00 3.00 3.30
CA ALA A 112 7.17 3.14 2.12
C ALA A 112 6.29 4.38 2.26
N HIS A 113 6.10 5.08 1.14
CA HIS A 113 5.18 6.20 1.02
C HIS A 113 4.26 5.91 -0.15
N ALA A 114 3.01 6.30 -0.04
CA ALA A 114 2.06 6.13 -1.12
C ALA A 114 1.13 7.33 -1.20
N VAL A 115 0.70 7.63 -2.42
CA VAL A 115 -0.39 8.57 -2.68
C VAL A 115 -1.37 7.90 -3.62
N ALA A 116 -2.63 8.28 -3.53
CA ALA A 116 -3.67 7.72 -4.37
C ALA A 116 -4.61 8.84 -4.83
N LEU A 117 -5.10 8.70 -6.04
CA LEU A 117 -6.17 9.54 -6.55
C LEU A 117 -7.44 8.72 -6.54
N ILE A 118 -8.47 9.26 -5.90
CA ILE A 118 -9.78 8.64 -5.86
C ILE A 118 -10.82 9.59 -6.43
N GLU A 119 -11.94 9.04 -6.86
CA GLU A 119 -13.00 9.80 -7.49
C GLU A 119 -14.33 9.37 -6.94
N ALA A 120 -15.25 10.29 -6.72
CA ALA A 120 -16.60 9.96 -6.28
C ALA A 120 -17.36 9.28 -7.42
N VAL A 121 -18.09 8.25 -7.07
CA VAL A 121 -18.91 7.51 -8.02
C VAL A 121 -20.32 8.10 -8.07
#